data_dbb9bfc034fb2aded14b4ff1a51fe207
#
_entry.id   dbb9bfc034fb2aded14b4ff1a51fe207
#
_cell.length_a   1.000
_cell.length_b   1.000
_cell.length_c   1.000
_cell.angle_alpha   90.00
_cell.angle_beta   90.00
_cell.angle_gamma   90.00
#
_symmetry.space_group_name_H-M   'P 1'
#
loop_
_entity.id
_entity.type
_entity.pdbx_description
1 polymer ?
#
loop_
_entity_poly.entity_id
_entity_poly.type
_entity_poly.pdbx_seq_one_letter_code
_entity_poly.pdbx_strand_id
1 'polypeptide(L)'
;RLTKFALHVGYSPKVTEWQLSYDGRANEPLHLPMKFPMLLAMGVEGIAVGLSTKILPHNFLELIDASIKELEGKPFKLYPDFPTGGTADFSNYNNGERGSRVRVRAKISQLDKNTLVITEIPFTTNTQSLIDSILKANDKLLNDADFDCLCAHVFNLLNK
;
A
#
# COMPACT_ATOMS: atom_id res chain seq x y z
N ARG A 1 0.53 18.77 -17.56
CA ARG A 1 1.97 18.68 -17.86
C ARG A 1 2.67 17.90 -16.76
N LEU A 2 3.70 17.12 -17.13
CA LEU A 2 4.54 16.42 -16.17
C LEU A 2 5.41 17.42 -15.39
N THR A 3 5.71 17.07 -14.14
CA THR A 3 6.65 17.86 -13.31
C THR A 3 8.08 17.71 -13.82
N LYS A 4 8.96 18.65 -13.51
CA LYS A 4 10.39 18.55 -13.84
C LYS A 4 11.03 17.29 -13.26
N PHE A 5 10.61 16.91 -12.05
CA PHE A 5 11.06 15.67 -11.39
C PHE A 5 10.66 14.43 -12.19
N ALA A 6 9.39 14.32 -12.60
CA ALA A 6 8.91 13.18 -13.39
C ALA A 6 9.66 13.06 -14.73
N LEU A 7 9.91 14.19 -15.41
CA LEU A 7 10.72 14.20 -16.64
C LEU A 7 12.15 13.73 -16.39
N HIS A 8 12.76 14.17 -15.29
CA HIS A 8 14.13 13.80 -14.96
C HIS A 8 14.28 12.32 -14.58
N VAL A 9 13.29 11.77 -13.91
CA VAL A 9 13.32 10.39 -13.40
C VAL A 9 12.89 9.37 -14.45
N GLY A 10 11.79 9.64 -15.18
CA GLY A 10 11.15 8.67 -16.06
C GLY A 10 11.51 8.80 -17.55
N TYR A 11 12.14 9.90 -17.94
CA TYR A 11 12.42 10.16 -19.36
C TYR A 11 13.91 10.42 -19.57
N SER A 12 14.65 9.38 -19.85
CA SER A 12 16.08 9.46 -20.16
C SER A 12 16.32 9.04 -21.61
N PRO A 13 16.34 9.97 -22.58
CA PRO A 13 16.47 9.65 -24.02
C PRO A 13 17.71 8.82 -24.37
N LYS A 14 18.77 8.94 -23.57
CA LYS A 14 20.06 8.26 -23.82
C LYS A 14 20.03 6.75 -23.59
N VAL A 15 19.11 6.24 -22.75
CA VAL A 15 18.98 4.85 -22.37
C VAL A 15 17.61 4.26 -22.74
N THR A 16 16.79 5.04 -23.44
CA THR A 16 15.47 4.61 -23.91
C THR A 16 15.60 3.92 -25.26
N GLU A 17 15.02 2.74 -25.37
CA GLU A 17 14.83 2.06 -26.65
C GLU A 17 13.58 2.62 -27.34
N TRP A 18 13.74 2.98 -28.61
CA TRP A 18 12.68 3.63 -29.40
C TRP A 18 12.19 2.71 -30.50
N GLN A 19 10.90 2.72 -30.71
CA GLN A 19 10.24 2.06 -31.85
C GLN A 19 9.39 3.08 -32.63
N LEU A 20 9.05 2.75 -33.88
CA LEU A 20 8.10 3.54 -34.65
C LEU A 20 6.70 3.36 -34.07
N SER A 21 5.94 4.46 -33.97
CA SER A 21 4.52 4.41 -33.65
C SER A 21 3.74 3.63 -34.69
N TYR A 22 2.53 3.20 -34.37
CA TYR A 22 1.66 2.42 -35.27
C TYR A 22 1.48 3.10 -36.65
N ASP A 23 1.40 4.41 -36.69
CA ASP A 23 1.26 5.20 -37.93
C ASP A 23 2.59 5.56 -38.59
N GLY A 24 3.71 5.17 -38.04
CA GLY A 24 5.06 5.42 -38.53
C GLY A 24 5.51 6.88 -38.55
N ARG A 25 4.74 7.78 -37.91
CA ARG A 25 5.01 9.24 -37.94
C ARG A 25 5.91 9.73 -36.82
N ALA A 26 5.97 9.00 -35.74
CA ALA A 26 6.75 9.38 -34.57
C ALA A 26 7.46 8.17 -33.97
N ASN A 27 8.48 8.44 -33.15
CA ASN A 27 9.10 7.41 -32.33
C ASN A 27 8.45 7.42 -30.96
N GLU A 28 8.13 6.24 -30.46
CA GLU A 28 7.62 6.02 -29.11
C GLU A 28 8.57 5.12 -28.31
N PRO A 29 8.69 5.32 -26.99
CA PRO A 29 9.56 4.50 -26.17
C PRO A 29 8.96 3.09 -26.02
N LEU A 30 9.77 2.07 -26.23
CA LEU A 30 9.39 0.68 -25.94
C LEU A 30 9.22 0.47 -24.43
N HIS A 31 10.14 1.03 -23.66
CA HIS A 31 10.14 1.04 -22.19
C HIS A 31 10.54 2.41 -21.67
N LEU A 32 10.07 2.76 -20.47
CA LEU A 32 10.49 3.95 -19.75
C LEU A 32 11.47 3.55 -18.63
N PRO A 33 12.79 3.67 -18.85
CA PRO A 33 13.78 3.33 -17.84
C PRO A 33 13.75 4.35 -16.70
N MET A 34 13.21 3.96 -15.56
CA MET A 34 13.13 4.76 -14.35
C MET A 34 14.45 4.74 -13.59
N LYS A 35 14.83 5.86 -12.97
CA LYS A 35 16.05 5.96 -12.15
C LYS A 35 15.95 5.32 -10.78
N PHE A 36 14.76 4.92 -10.36
CA PHE A 36 14.50 4.17 -9.14
C PHE A 36 13.27 3.26 -9.33
N PRO A 37 13.08 2.22 -8.53
CA PRO A 37 11.98 1.26 -8.68
C PRO A 37 10.63 1.85 -8.24
N MET A 38 10.02 2.65 -9.11
CA MET A 38 8.76 3.37 -8.86
C MET A 38 7.60 2.44 -8.53
N LEU A 39 7.58 1.23 -9.11
CA LEU A 39 6.56 0.21 -8.81
C LEU A 39 6.53 -0.15 -7.32
N LEU A 40 7.69 -0.28 -6.69
CA LEU A 40 7.79 -0.57 -5.27
C LEU A 40 7.48 0.66 -4.41
N ALA A 41 7.84 1.86 -4.88
CA ALA A 41 7.58 3.09 -4.14
C ALA A 41 6.07 3.38 -4.03
N MET A 42 5.33 3.23 -5.11
CA MET A 42 3.89 3.56 -5.16
C MET A 42 2.99 2.36 -4.85
N GLY A 43 3.48 1.16 -5.06
CA GLY A 43 2.64 -0.02 -5.12
C GLY A 43 1.80 -0.05 -6.39
N VAL A 44 1.37 -1.23 -6.79
CA VAL A 44 0.53 -1.43 -7.99
C VAL A 44 -0.44 -2.58 -7.73
N GLU A 45 -1.67 -2.41 -8.17
CA GLU A 45 -2.67 -3.46 -8.21
C GLU A 45 -3.21 -3.58 -9.63
N GLY A 46 -3.19 -4.80 -10.18
CA GLY A 46 -3.67 -5.08 -11.52
C GLY A 46 -4.38 -6.42 -11.60
N ILE A 47 -5.46 -6.46 -12.36
CA ILE A 47 -6.29 -7.65 -12.59
C ILE A 47 -6.31 -7.92 -14.09
N ALA A 48 -6.02 -9.15 -14.47
CA ALA A 48 -6.13 -9.65 -15.83
C ALA A 48 -6.91 -10.96 -15.83
N VAL A 49 -7.17 -11.52 -17.01
CA VAL A 49 -7.87 -12.79 -17.12
C VAL A 49 -7.01 -13.92 -16.54
N GLY A 50 -7.48 -14.52 -15.44
CA GLY A 50 -6.81 -15.63 -14.75
C GLY A 50 -5.58 -15.24 -13.93
N LEU A 51 -5.16 -13.96 -13.93
CA LEU A 51 -3.99 -13.46 -13.23
C LEU A 51 -4.32 -12.16 -12.50
N SER A 52 -3.74 -11.99 -11.33
CA SER A 52 -3.75 -10.72 -10.61
C SER A 52 -2.40 -10.48 -9.95
N THR A 53 -2.01 -9.22 -9.85
CA THR A 53 -0.81 -8.83 -9.14
C THR A 53 -1.16 -7.75 -8.13
N LYS A 54 -0.50 -7.80 -6.98
CA LYS A 54 -0.60 -6.77 -5.94
C LYS A 54 0.76 -6.54 -5.33
N ILE A 55 1.34 -5.38 -5.64
CA ILE A 55 2.60 -4.91 -5.08
C ILE A 55 2.27 -3.82 -4.07
N LEU A 56 2.69 -4.00 -2.83
CA LEU A 56 2.45 -3.04 -1.76
C LEU A 56 3.45 -1.87 -1.85
N PRO A 57 3.07 -0.66 -1.45
CA PRO A 57 3.97 0.49 -1.42
C PRO A 57 5.06 0.32 -0.36
N HIS A 58 6.19 1.01 -0.54
CA HIS A 58 7.33 1.00 0.36
C HIS A 58 7.79 2.42 0.65
N ASN A 59 8.49 2.59 1.75
CA ASN A 59 9.08 3.86 2.11
C ASN A 59 10.17 4.24 1.08
N PHE A 60 10.08 5.47 0.57
CA PHE A 60 10.96 5.92 -0.51
C PHE A 60 12.44 5.96 -0.10
N LEU A 61 12.75 6.39 1.13
CA LEU A 61 14.13 6.44 1.61
C LEU A 61 14.72 5.04 1.79
N GLU A 62 13.97 4.14 2.42
CA GLU A 62 14.38 2.74 2.58
C GLU A 62 14.57 2.04 1.24
N LEU A 63 13.73 2.38 0.26
CA LEU A 63 13.83 1.84 -1.09
C LEU A 63 15.10 2.30 -1.82
N ILE A 64 15.50 3.56 -1.66
CA ILE A 64 16.76 4.06 -2.21
C ILE A 64 17.95 3.37 -1.54
N ASP A 65 17.95 3.26 -0.21
CA ASP A 65 19.00 2.55 0.54
C ASP A 65 19.10 1.07 0.14
N ALA A 66 17.94 0.40 -0.04
CA ALA A 66 17.89 -0.97 -0.52
C ALA A 66 18.45 -1.09 -1.95
N SER A 67 18.12 -0.14 -2.83
CA SER A 67 18.65 -0.10 -4.21
C SER A 67 20.17 0.07 -4.25
N ILE A 68 20.73 0.91 -3.38
CA ILE A 68 22.19 1.07 -3.25
C ILE A 68 22.84 -0.23 -2.77
N LYS A 69 22.27 -0.88 -1.74
CA LYS A 69 22.78 -2.16 -1.22
C LYS A 69 22.75 -3.26 -2.27
N GLU A 70 21.67 -3.32 -3.07
CA GLU A 70 21.57 -4.30 -4.18
C GLU A 70 22.69 -4.08 -5.20
N LEU A 71 22.95 -2.84 -5.60
CA LEU A 71 24.05 -2.49 -6.52
C LEU A 71 25.44 -2.81 -5.94
N GLU A 72 25.60 -2.76 -4.62
CA GLU A 72 26.82 -3.14 -3.92
C GLU A 72 26.93 -4.66 -3.65
N GLY A 73 25.89 -5.45 -3.97
CA GLY A 73 25.83 -6.88 -3.69
C GLY A 73 25.69 -7.22 -2.20
N LYS A 74 25.16 -6.30 -1.40
CA LYS A 74 24.94 -6.49 0.04
C LYS A 74 23.53 -6.98 0.34
N PRO A 75 23.35 -7.89 1.32
CA PRO A 75 22.02 -8.32 1.72
C PRO A 75 21.24 -7.16 2.35
N PHE A 76 19.97 -7.06 2.01
CA PHE A 76 19.03 -6.09 2.62
C PHE A 76 17.68 -6.77 2.91
N LYS A 77 16.89 -6.12 3.76
CA LYS A 77 15.49 -6.45 3.99
C LYS A 77 14.67 -5.20 3.74
N LEU A 78 13.60 -5.33 2.97
CA LEU A 78 12.69 -4.25 2.66
C LEU A 78 11.27 -4.71 2.98
N TYR A 79 10.55 -3.94 3.76
CA TYR A 79 9.18 -4.22 4.12
C TYR A 79 8.25 -3.15 3.55
N PRO A 80 7.03 -3.52 3.17
CA PRO A 80 6.02 -2.55 2.78
C PRO A 80 5.77 -1.51 3.87
N ASP A 81 5.55 -0.28 3.45
CA ASP A 81 5.16 0.84 4.31
C ASP A 81 3.93 1.53 3.74
N PHE A 82 3.01 1.96 4.59
CA PHE A 82 1.70 2.45 4.16
C PHE A 82 1.54 3.93 4.47
N PRO A 83 1.16 4.76 3.47
CA PRO A 83 0.99 6.20 3.66
C PRO A 83 -0.15 6.55 4.63
N THR A 84 -1.07 5.62 4.87
CA THR A 84 -2.18 5.79 5.82
C THR A 84 -1.79 5.55 7.28
N GLY A 85 -0.56 5.09 7.53
CA GLY A 85 -0.12 4.69 8.86
C GLY A 85 -0.69 3.35 9.32
N GLY A 86 -0.82 3.17 10.63
CA GLY A 86 -1.23 1.92 11.25
C GLY A 86 -0.04 1.07 11.70
N THR A 87 -0.33 -0.10 12.23
CA THR A 87 0.67 -1.11 12.58
C THR A 87 0.55 -2.32 11.67
N ALA A 88 1.67 -2.83 11.18
CA ALA A 88 1.68 -3.97 10.28
C ALA A 88 2.47 -5.14 10.86
N ASP A 89 1.92 -6.34 10.69
CA ASP A 89 2.57 -7.59 11.04
C ASP A 89 3.08 -8.28 9.76
N PHE A 90 4.38 -8.40 9.64
CA PHE A 90 5.08 -8.98 8.50
C PHE A 90 5.59 -10.41 8.76
N SER A 91 5.17 -11.07 9.83
CA SER A 91 5.65 -12.42 10.20
C SER A 91 5.46 -13.45 9.07
N ASN A 92 4.43 -13.28 8.27
CA ASN A 92 4.10 -14.15 7.13
C ASN A 92 4.26 -13.45 5.77
N TYR A 93 5.07 -12.41 5.70
CA TYR A 93 5.25 -11.64 4.46
C TYR A 93 6.03 -12.41 3.39
N ASN A 94 7.02 -13.20 3.80
CA ASN A 94 7.82 -14.08 2.93
C ASN A 94 8.24 -13.40 1.60
N ASN A 95 8.71 -12.17 1.68
CA ASN A 95 9.15 -11.35 0.54
C ASN A 95 8.10 -11.17 -0.59
N GLY A 96 6.81 -11.28 -0.29
CA GLY A 96 5.75 -11.15 -1.28
C GLY A 96 5.50 -12.37 -2.15
N GLU A 97 6.11 -13.51 -1.83
CA GLU A 97 5.85 -14.77 -2.53
C GLU A 97 4.39 -15.24 -2.41
N ARG A 98 4.00 -16.16 -3.28
CA ARG A 98 2.65 -16.69 -3.29
C ARG A 98 2.24 -17.25 -1.92
N GLY A 99 1.10 -16.78 -1.39
CA GLY A 99 0.60 -17.14 -0.07
C GLY A 99 1.07 -16.22 1.05
N SER A 100 1.89 -15.21 0.77
CA SER A 100 2.24 -14.17 1.75
C SER A 100 1.01 -13.45 2.27
N ARG A 101 1.08 -13.07 3.55
CA ARG A 101 0.03 -12.29 4.21
C ARG A 101 0.66 -11.17 5.02
N VAL A 102 0.10 -9.98 4.88
CA VAL A 102 0.41 -8.83 5.73
C VAL A 102 -0.87 -8.47 6.48
N ARG A 103 -0.79 -8.37 7.79
CA ARG A 103 -1.92 -7.94 8.61
C ARG A 103 -1.70 -6.50 9.03
N VAL A 104 -2.55 -5.60 8.57
CA VAL A 104 -2.50 -4.18 8.91
C VAL A 104 -3.62 -3.88 9.90
N ARG A 105 -3.29 -3.14 10.96
CA ARG A 105 -4.21 -2.77 12.03
C ARG A 105 -4.30 -1.25 12.16
N ALA A 106 -5.50 -0.78 12.46
CA ALA A 106 -5.74 0.60 12.82
C ALA A 106 -5.03 0.95 14.13
N LYS A 107 -4.70 2.22 14.30
CA LYS A 107 -4.23 2.75 15.57
C LYS A 107 -5.39 3.38 16.32
N ILE A 108 -5.71 2.79 17.46
CA ILE A 108 -6.84 3.17 18.29
C ILE A 108 -6.30 3.65 19.62
N SER A 109 -6.80 4.77 20.11
CA SER A 109 -6.51 5.31 21.44
C SER A 109 -7.82 5.55 22.19
N GLN A 110 -7.79 5.34 23.49
CA GLN A 110 -8.91 5.69 24.37
C GLN A 110 -8.71 7.12 24.87
N LEU A 111 -9.66 7.99 24.60
CA LEU A 111 -9.67 9.37 25.06
C LEU A 111 -10.30 9.45 26.46
N ASP A 112 -11.48 8.84 26.62
CA ASP A 112 -12.26 8.78 27.83
C ASP A 112 -12.81 7.37 28.06
N LYS A 113 -13.45 7.14 29.22
CA LYS A 113 -14.06 5.83 29.53
C LYS A 113 -15.04 5.35 28.43
N ASN A 114 -15.69 6.28 27.74
CA ASN A 114 -16.73 5.99 26.75
C ASN A 114 -16.37 6.46 25.32
N THR A 115 -15.10 6.92 25.10
CA THR A 115 -14.70 7.49 23.82
C THR A 115 -13.42 6.82 23.31
N LEU A 116 -13.52 6.19 22.14
CA LEU A 116 -12.38 5.67 21.40
C LEU A 116 -12.09 6.56 20.20
N VAL A 117 -10.82 6.83 19.94
CA VAL A 117 -10.37 7.63 18.80
C VAL A 117 -9.52 6.73 17.90
N ILE A 118 -9.92 6.64 16.63
CA ILE A 118 -9.16 5.97 15.58
C ILE A 118 -8.33 7.04 14.89
N THR A 119 -7.01 7.01 15.11
CA THR A 119 -6.07 8.01 14.57
C THR A 119 -5.54 7.62 13.21
N GLU A 120 -5.40 6.33 12.95
CA GLU A 120 -4.88 5.80 11.70
C GLU A 120 -5.73 4.62 11.27
N ILE A 121 -6.10 4.58 9.99
CA ILE A 121 -6.92 3.50 9.41
C ILE A 121 -6.04 2.51 8.64
N PRO A 122 -6.44 1.23 8.52
CA PRO A 122 -5.69 0.25 7.74
C PRO A 122 -5.61 0.65 6.25
N PHE A 123 -4.49 0.32 5.63
CA PHE A 123 -4.32 0.50 4.18
C PHE A 123 -5.44 -0.21 3.41
N THR A 124 -5.91 0.37 2.33
CA THR A 124 -7.07 -0.06 1.51
C THR A 124 -8.46 0.16 2.12
N THR A 125 -8.55 0.64 3.35
CA THR A 125 -9.84 0.97 3.99
C THR A 125 -10.09 2.47 3.88
N ASN A 126 -11.28 2.88 3.49
CA ASN A 126 -11.69 4.27 3.52
C ASN A 126 -12.54 4.55 4.77
N THR A 127 -12.60 5.83 5.17
CA THR A 127 -13.32 6.27 6.36
C THR A 127 -14.81 5.93 6.29
N GLN A 128 -15.44 6.04 5.12
CA GLN A 128 -16.85 5.74 4.95
C GLN A 128 -17.16 4.25 5.18
N SER A 129 -16.37 3.35 4.58
CA SER A 129 -16.50 1.91 4.80
C SER A 129 -16.34 1.51 6.25
N LEU A 130 -15.45 2.21 6.97
CA LEU A 130 -15.25 1.98 8.40
C LEU A 130 -16.47 2.41 9.20
N ILE A 131 -17.00 3.62 8.94
CA ILE A 131 -18.22 4.13 9.56
C ILE A 131 -19.40 3.18 9.31
N ASP A 132 -19.61 2.78 8.06
CA ASP A 132 -20.68 1.85 7.70
C ASP A 132 -20.56 0.51 8.42
N SER A 133 -19.33 0.03 8.61
CA SER A 133 -19.06 -1.22 9.34
C SER A 133 -19.37 -1.08 10.83
N ILE A 134 -19.03 0.06 11.42
CA ILE A 134 -19.33 0.37 12.82
C ILE A 134 -20.84 0.49 13.02
N LEU A 135 -21.55 1.22 12.15
CA LEU A 135 -23.01 1.38 12.22
C LEU A 135 -23.72 0.03 12.10
N LYS A 136 -23.33 -0.80 11.14
CA LYS A 136 -23.88 -2.16 11.01
C LYS A 136 -23.62 -3.05 12.23
N ALA A 137 -22.48 -2.87 12.90
CA ALA A 137 -22.18 -3.57 14.13
C ALA A 137 -23.07 -3.06 15.27
N ASN A 138 -23.25 -1.74 15.38
CA ASN A 138 -24.11 -1.11 16.36
C ASN A 138 -25.58 -1.56 16.22
N ASP A 139 -26.11 -1.57 15.00
CA ASP A 139 -27.49 -2.04 14.74
C ASP A 139 -27.72 -3.50 15.15
N LYS A 140 -26.69 -4.33 15.05
CA LYS A 140 -26.74 -5.73 15.53
C LYS A 140 -26.71 -5.83 17.06
N LEU A 141 -25.98 -4.93 17.71
CA LEU A 141 -25.76 -4.92 19.16
C LEU A 141 -26.84 -4.18 19.94
N LEU A 142 -27.65 -3.31 19.29
CA LEU A 142 -28.83 -2.72 19.89
C LEU A 142 -29.90 -3.76 20.30
N ASN A 143 -29.79 -4.99 19.78
CA ASN A 143 -30.58 -6.13 20.22
C ASN A 143 -29.97 -6.90 21.42
N ASP A 144 -28.67 -6.68 21.73
CA ASP A 144 -27.96 -7.33 22.84
C ASP A 144 -27.24 -6.21 23.62
N ALA A 145 -27.80 -5.83 24.74
CA ALA A 145 -27.38 -4.68 25.53
C ALA A 145 -26.02 -4.86 26.20
N ASP A 146 -24.91 -4.51 25.53
CA ASP A 146 -23.63 -4.30 26.20
C ASP A 146 -22.67 -3.43 25.38
N PHE A 147 -22.38 -2.23 25.90
CA PHE A 147 -21.42 -1.31 25.34
C PHE A 147 -19.97 -1.87 25.29
N ASP A 148 -19.62 -2.73 26.23
CA ASP A 148 -18.32 -3.42 26.27
C ASP A 148 -18.16 -4.38 25.08
N CYS A 149 -19.25 -4.96 24.60
CA CYS A 149 -19.26 -5.80 23.41
C CYS A 149 -19.04 -5.02 22.12
N LEU A 150 -19.51 -3.76 22.03
CA LEU A 150 -19.28 -2.87 20.89
C LEU A 150 -17.79 -2.52 20.74
N CYS A 151 -17.13 -2.18 21.83
CA CYS A 151 -15.69 -1.88 21.84
C CYS A 151 -14.87 -3.10 21.40
N ALA A 152 -15.20 -4.29 21.91
CA ALA A 152 -14.54 -5.53 21.52
C ALA A 152 -14.81 -5.90 20.06
N HIS A 153 -16.02 -5.64 19.54
CA HIS A 153 -16.38 -5.95 18.16
C HIS A 153 -15.70 -4.98 17.16
N VAL A 154 -15.67 -3.69 17.45
CA VAL A 154 -14.92 -2.69 16.66
C VAL A 154 -13.43 -3.03 16.67
N PHE A 155 -12.89 -3.41 17.82
CA PHE A 155 -11.50 -3.83 17.93
C PHE A 155 -11.20 -5.07 17.08
N ASN A 156 -12.12 -6.05 17.04
CA ASN A 156 -11.98 -7.25 16.21
C ASN A 156 -12.18 -7.00 14.71
N LEU A 157 -13.05 -6.05 14.32
CA LEU A 157 -13.25 -5.67 12.92
C LEU A 157 -12.02 -4.96 12.33
N LEU A 158 -11.35 -4.15 13.13
CA LEU A 158 -10.16 -3.38 12.73
C LEU A 158 -8.86 -4.20 12.79
N ASN A 159 -8.92 -5.40 13.40
CA ASN A 159 -7.79 -6.31 13.55
C ASN A 159 -7.84 -7.53 12.61
N LYS A 160 -8.81 -7.57 11.68
CA LYS A 160 -8.86 -8.57 10.59
C LYS A 160 -8.01 -8.15 9.42
#